data_e61705a5e7e2e80ab59f759afa6781b1
#
_entry.id   e61705a5e7e2e80ab59f759afa6781b1
#
_cell.length_a   1.000
_cell.length_b   1.000
_cell.length_c   1.000
_cell.angle_alpha   90.00
_cell.angle_beta   90.00
_cell.angle_gamma   90.00
#
_symmetry.space_group_name_H-M   'P 1'
#
loop_
_entity.id
_entity.type
_entity.pdbx_description
1 polymer ?
#
loop_
_entity_poly.entity_id
_entity_poly.type
_entity_poly.pdbx_seq_one_letter_code
_entity_poly.pdbx_strand_id
1 'polypeptide(L)'
;IWYTLWSLKDFDEDCRMRQQYQELDSYKDPLPALPEAVSVGGSAGIAAKLRRAIIEGAYGLNERLPAERELAELFQTSRGTIREALRRLQELGMVDRQIGSGTFVTYRQFSEHTEIADVTSPLELIDVRFGIEPQIVRLAVANATAMDIERMRKALIKVESASGDTEAFSRADAEFHLALAECTRNRLMVWLYQLVNETRSHDQWAAMKESILVPERIAQYNAHHRHLYNMIAKRNLDAALDTIYDHLDKARSDLVGAARTRSN
;
A
#
# COMPACT_ATOMS: atom_id res chain seq x y z
N ILE A 1 32.77 -4.51 0.86
CA ILE A 1 33.37 -4.18 2.18
C ILE A 1 32.34 -3.37 2.98
N TRP A 2 31.26 -4.01 3.49
CA TRP A 2 30.38 -3.51 4.58
C TRP A 2 29.53 -4.68 5.07
N TYR A 3 30.21 -5.71 5.65
CA TYR A 3 29.59 -6.73 6.47
C TYR A 3 30.56 -6.98 7.62
N THR A 4 30.36 -6.35 8.74
CA THR A 4 30.79 -6.76 10.08
C THR A 4 30.52 -5.62 11.05
N LEU A 5 29.48 -5.77 11.84
CA LEU A 5 29.32 -5.27 13.21
C LEU A 5 27.84 -5.50 13.64
N TRP A 6 27.48 -6.76 13.77
CA TRP A 6 26.34 -7.11 14.61
C TRP A 6 26.88 -7.69 15.90
N SER A 7 26.70 -6.99 16.98
CA SER A 7 27.28 -7.25 18.28
C SER A 7 26.44 -8.22 19.10
N LEU A 8 27.14 -9.01 19.94
CA LEU A 8 26.69 -10.04 20.85
C LEU A 8 25.62 -9.63 21.91
N LYS A 9 25.01 -8.47 21.81
CA LYS A 9 23.92 -8.03 22.71
C LYS A 9 22.53 -8.54 22.32
N ASP A 10 22.33 -8.93 21.07
CA ASP A 10 21.01 -9.38 20.58
C ASP A 10 20.71 -10.85 20.94
N PHE A 11 21.70 -11.59 21.45
CA PHE A 11 21.54 -12.99 21.83
C PHE A 11 20.82 -13.19 23.18
N ASP A 12 20.81 -12.19 24.04
CA ASP A 12 20.23 -12.29 25.40
C ASP A 12 18.72 -11.93 25.43
N GLU A 13 18.25 -11.11 24.47
CA GLU A 13 16.83 -10.81 24.30
C GLU A 13 16.05 -11.98 23.68
N ASP A 14 16.67 -12.71 22.76
CA ASP A 14 16.06 -13.89 22.13
C ASP A 14 15.86 -15.06 23.14
N CYS A 15 16.73 -15.15 24.15
CA CYS A 15 16.61 -16.14 25.20
C CYS A 15 15.49 -15.82 26.20
N ARG A 16 15.25 -14.55 26.51
CA ARG A 16 14.12 -14.12 27.37
C ARG A 16 12.76 -14.26 26.68
N MET A 17 12.70 -14.04 25.38
CA MET A 17 11.48 -14.26 24.61
C MET A 17 11.08 -15.74 24.58
N ARG A 18 12.03 -16.68 24.52
CA ARG A 18 11.74 -18.12 24.54
C ARG A 18 11.15 -18.61 25.88
N GLN A 19 11.48 -17.99 27.00
CA GLN A 19 10.89 -18.34 28.31
C GLN A 19 9.44 -17.82 28.44
N GLN A 20 9.09 -16.71 27.84
CA GLN A 20 7.73 -16.16 27.86
C GLN A 20 6.75 -16.98 27.01
N TYR A 21 7.23 -17.77 26.05
CA TYR A 21 6.41 -18.63 25.19
C TYR A 21 6.02 -19.97 25.83
N GLN A 22 6.63 -20.38 26.93
CA GLN A 22 6.28 -21.64 27.63
C GLN A 22 5.04 -21.53 28.52
N GLU A 23 4.56 -20.32 28.84
CA GLU A 23 3.37 -20.11 29.69
C GLU A 23 2.04 -19.99 28.89
N LEU A 24 2.07 -20.00 27.56
CA LEU A 24 0.88 -19.84 26.71
C LEU A 24 0.20 -21.15 26.27
N ASP A 25 0.63 -22.29 26.77
CA ASP A 25 0.11 -23.61 26.36
C ASP A 25 -1.26 -23.98 27.00
N SER A 26 -1.96 -23.03 27.66
CA SER A 26 -3.23 -23.28 28.35
C SER A 26 -4.45 -22.57 27.76
N TYR A 27 -4.36 -21.88 26.64
CA TYR A 27 -5.52 -21.20 26.04
C TYR A 27 -6.19 -22.09 24.99
N LYS A 28 -7.21 -22.83 25.41
CA LYS A 28 -8.18 -23.52 24.52
C LYS A 28 -9.34 -22.56 24.19
N ASP A 29 -9.10 -21.55 23.39
CA ASP A 29 -10.20 -20.85 22.74
C ASP A 29 -10.65 -21.63 21.49
N PRO A 30 -11.97 -21.67 21.21
CA PRO A 30 -12.46 -22.31 20.00
C PRO A 30 -11.88 -21.62 18.76
N LEU A 31 -11.46 -22.45 17.78
CA LEU A 31 -10.92 -22.00 16.50
C LEU A 31 -11.74 -20.84 15.93
N PRO A 32 -11.13 -19.73 15.49
CA PRO A 32 -11.86 -18.65 14.84
C PRO A 32 -12.65 -19.20 13.64
N ALA A 33 -13.91 -18.77 13.53
CA ALA A 33 -14.81 -19.23 12.49
C ALA A 33 -14.26 -18.89 11.10
N LEU A 34 -13.88 -19.92 10.33
CA LEU A 34 -13.51 -19.73 8.93
C LEU A 34 -14.73 -19.29 8.13
N PRO A 35 -14.59 -18.31 7.20
CA PRO A 35 -15.73 -17.84 6.39
C PRO A 35 -16.37 -18.99 5.59
N GLU A 36 -17.71 -18.98 5.55
CA GLU A 36 -18.53 -20.03 4.94
C GLU A 36 -18.19 -20.30 3.45
N ALA A 37 -18.36 -21.54 3.13
CA ALA A 37 -18.18 -22.29 1.91
C ALA A 37 -18.27 -21.55 0.56
N VAL A 38 -17.11 -21.52 -0.13
CA VAL A 38 -17.10 -21.73 -1.58
C VAL A 38 -16.42 -23.08 -1.81
N SER A 39 -17.12 -24.04 -2.44
CA SER A 39 -16.63 -25.37 -2.72
C SER A 39 -15.57 -25.33 -3.83
N VAL A 40 -14.32 -25.08 -3.45
CA VAL A 40 -13.17 -25.31 -4.34
C VAL A 40 -12.43 -26.48 -3.73
N GLY A 41 -12.70 -27.69 -4.26
CA GLY A 41 -12.08 -28.93 -3.82
C GLY A 41 -10.58 -28.97 -4.14
N GLY A 42 -9.81 -29.68 -3.29
CA GLY A 42 -8.40 -29.94 -3.49
C GLY A 42 -7.46 -28.99 -2.73
N SER A 43 -6.16 -29.30 -2.80
CA SER A 43 -5.10 -28.58 -2.06
C SER A 43 -5.02 -27.07 -2.40
N ALA A 44 -5.31 -26.69 -3.65
CA ALA A 44 -5.30 -25.30 -4.08
C ALA A 44 -6.40 -24.46 -3.42
N GLY A 45 -7.63 -25.01 -3.32
CA GLY A 45 -8.74 -24.34 -2.67
C GLY A 45 -8.53 -24.19 -1.15
N ILE A 46 -7.96 -25.21 -0.51
CA ILE A 46 -7.61 -25.16 0.90
C ILE A 46 -6.50 -24.13 1.15
N ALA A 47 -5.47 -24.11 0.32
CA ALA A 47 -4.41 -23.10 0.40
C ALA A 47 -4.96 -21.68 0.25
N ALA A 48 -5.92 -21.46 -0.69
CA ALA A 48 -6.56 -20.16 -0.87
C ALA A 48 -7.38 -19.73 0.36
N LYS A 49 -8.11 -20.66 1.01
CA LYS A 49 -8.87 -20.38 2.25
C LYS A 49 -7.95 -20.05 3.42
N LEU A 50 -6.91 -20.85 3.64
CA LEU A 50 -5.92 -20.61 4.71
C LEU A 50 -5.17 -19.29 4.46
N ARG A 51 -4.79 -19.03 3.21
CA ARG A 51 -4.17 -17.75 2.82
C ARG A 51 -5.06 -16.57 3.17
N ARG A 52 -6.35 -16.67 2.86
CA ARG A 52 -7.33 -15.64 3.16
C ARG A 52 -7.45 -15.43 4.67
N ALA A 53 -7.57 -16.49 5.46
CA ALA A 53 -7.63 -16.41 6.91
C ALA A 53 -6.38 -15.76 7.53
N ILE A 54 -5.19 -16.05 6.99
CA ILE A 54 -3.92 -15.39 7.40
C ILE A 54 -3.96 -13.91 7.05
N ILE A 55 -4.37 -13.54 5.84
CA ILE A 55 -4.45 -12.15 5.38
C ILE A 55 -5.50 -11.35 6.17
N GLU A 56 -6.61 -11.97 6.54
CA GLU A 56 -7.70 -11.36 7.35
C GLU A 56 -7.38 -11.35 8.86
N GLY A 57 -6.18 -11.82 9.28
CA GLY A 57 -5.73 -11.75 10.66
C GLY A 57 -6.26 -12.84 11.59
N ALA A 58 -6.95 -13.86 11.05
CA ALA A 58 -7.39 -15.02 11.85
C ALA A 58 -6.22 -15.82 12.44
N TYR A 59 -5.02 -15.66 11.88
CA TYR A 59 -3.75 -16.20 12.37
C TYR A 59 -2.65 -15.13 12.24
N GLY A 60 -2.08 -14.70 13.36
CA GLY A 60 -1.05 -13.67 13.43
C GLY A 60 0.36 -14.15 13.07
N LEU A 61 1.30 -13.22 12.99
CA LEU A 61 2.72 -13.53 12.78
C LEU A 61 3.25 -14.39 13.92
N ASN A 62 4.00 -15.44 13.60
CA ASN A 62 4.53 -16.46 14.50
C ASN A 62 3.47 -17.34 15.18
N GLU A 63 2.19 -17.12 14.87
CA GLU A 63 1.13 -17.98 15.37
C GLU A 63 1.17 -19.35 14.69
N ARG A 64 0.89 -20.40 15.48
CA ARG A 64 0.87 -21.76 15.01
C ARG A 64 -0.47 -22.09 14.35
N LEU A 65 -0.45 -22.55 13.10
CA LEU A 65 -1.63 -23.10 12.46
C LEU A 65 -2.06 -24.42 13.14
N PRO A 66 -3.36 -24.77 13.10
CA PRO A 66 -3.85 -26.07 13.57
C PRO A 66 -3.07 -27.22 12.93
N ALA A 67 -2.92 -28.32 13.68
CA ALA A 67 -2.17 -29.47 13.20
C ALA A 67 -2.78 -30.05 11.90
N GLU A 68 -1.96 -30.69 11.07
CA GLU A 68 -2.40 -31.32 9.80
C GLU A 68 -3.61 -32.24 9.99
N ARG A 69 -3.73 -32.90 11.17
CA ARG A 69 -4.87 -33.73 11.51
C ARG A 69 -6.14 -32.90 11.71
N GLU A 70 -6.06 -31.84 12.47
CA GLU A 70 -7.18 -30.94 12.77
C GLU A 70 -7.66 -30.22 11.51
N LEU A 71 -6.74 -29.75 10.68
CA LEU A 71 -7.09 -29.18 9.37
C LEU A 71 -7.74 -30.23 8.45
N ALA A 72 -7.30 -31.49 8.47
CA ALA A 72 -7.90 -32.54 7.65
C ALA A 72 -9.35 -32.84 8.10
N GLU A 73 -9.61 -32.82 9.40
CA GLU A 73 -10.97 -32.96 9.98
C GLU A 73 -11.83 -31.73 9.63
N LEU A 74 -11.31 -30.52 9.80
CA LEU A 74 -12.00 -29.26 9.52
C LEU A 74 -12.42 -29.13 8.04
N PHE A 75 -11.50 -29.46 7.12
CA PHE A 75 -11.74 -29.36 5.68
C PHE A 75 -12.31 -30.64 5.08
N GLN A 76 -12.63 -31.67 5.90
CA GLN A 76 -13.14 -32.97 5.46
C GLN A 76 -12.33 -33.58 4.32
N THR A 77 -11.00 -33.60 4.46
CA THR A 77 -10.07 -34.03 3.41
C THR A 77 -8.96 -34.91 3.96
N SER A 78 -8.11 -35.44 3.08
CA SER A 78 -6.96 -36.24 3.49
C SER A 78 -5.83 -35.35 4.05
N ARG A 79 -5.03 -35.89 4.99
CA ARG A 79 -3.80 -35.23 5.48
C ARG A 79 -2.81 -34.92 4.34
N GLY A 80 -2.79 -35.77 3.28
CA GLY A 80 -1.96 -35.53 2.11
C GLY A 80 -2.36 -34.25 1.36
N THR A 81 -3.68 -33.99 1.25
CA THR A 81 -4.21 -32.76 0.64
C THR A 81 -3.87 -31.53 1.45
N ILE A 82 -3.98 -31.63 2.79
CA ILE A 82 -3.56 -30.53 3.71
C ILE A 82 -2.06 -30.26 3.57
N ARG A 83 -1.24 -31.31 3.57
CA ARG A 83 0.21 -31.19 3.45
C ARG A 83 0.62 -30.47 2.16
N GLU A 84 -0.07 -30.77 1.06
CA GLU A 84 0.15 -30.10 -0.23
C GLU A 84 -0.34 -28.63 -0.19
N ALA A 85 -1.45 -28.34 0.49
CA ALA A 85 -1.92 -26.96 0.70
C ALA A 85 -0.92 -26.13 1.52
N LEU A 86 -0.40 -26.68 2.62
CA LEU A 86 0.61 -26.03 3.46
C LEU A 86 1.94 -25.86 2.71
N ARG A 87 2.34 -26.80 1.84
CA ARG A 87 3.53 -26.65 0.98
C ARG A 87 3.39 -25.44 0.07
N ARG A 88 2.22 -25.25 -0.54
CA ARG A 88 1.94 -24.06 -1.39
C ARG A 88 2.02 -22.76 -0.61
N LEU A 89 1.51 -22.73 0.62
CA LEU A 89 1.63 -21.55 1.48
C LEU A 89 3.09 -21.26 1.88
N GLN A 90 3.88 -22.30 2.09
CA GLN A 90 5.31 -22.18 2.37
C GLN A 90 6.07 -21.65 1.13
N GLU A 91 5.76 -22.11 -0.07
CA GLU A 91 6.32 -21.58 -1.32
C GLU A 91 5.99 -20.10 -1.55
N LEU A 92 4.84 -19.66 -1.04
CA LEU A 92 4.44 -18.24 -1.04
C LEU A 92 5.06 -17.43 0.11
N GLY A 93 5.89 -18.06 0.97
CA GLY A 93 6.49 -17.41 2.14
C GLY A 93 5.49 -17.01 3.23
N MET A 94 4.28 -17.58 3.24
CA MET A 94 3.23 -17.23 4.20
C MET A 94 3.29 -18.05 5.49
N VAL A 95 3.91 -19.23 5.43
CA VAL A 95 4.11 -20.10 6.60
C VAL A 95 5.49 -20.75 6.54
N ASP A 96 6.01 -21.13 7.72
CA ASP A 96 7.18 -21.97 7.88
C ASP A 96 6.79 -23.28 8.57
N ARG A 97 7.32 -24.41 8.06
CA ARG A 97 7.04 -25.75 8.58
C ARG A 97 8.25 -26.27 9.35
N GLN A 98 8.12 -26.34 10.66
CA GLN A 98 9.15 -26.84 11.56
C GLN A 98 8.89 -28.29 11.91
N ILE A 99 9.79 -29.17 11.52
CA ILE A 99 9.68 -30.62 11.76
C ILE A 99 9.52 -30.89 13.26
N GLY A 100 8.43 -31.57 13.62
CA GLY A 100 8.11 -31.88 15.03
C GLY A 100 7.46 -30.74 15.83
N SER A 101 7.52 -29.49 15.37
CA SER A 101 6.98 -28.33 16.08
C SER A 101 5.67 -27.81 15.50
N GLY A 102 5.45 -27.99 14.20
CA GLY A 102 4.23 -27.55 13.53
C GLY A 102 4.45 -26.61 12.35
N THR A 103 3.39 -25.91 11.95
CA THR A 103 3.42 -24.89 10.89
C THR A 103 3.11 -23.53 11.50
N PHE A 104 3.96 -22.54 11.29
CA PHE A 104 3.88 -21.21 11.88
C PHE A 104 3.68 -20.17 10.76
N VAL A 105 2.87 -19.15 11.02
CA VAL A 105 2.65 -18.05 10.10
C VAL A 105 3.92 -17.18 10.06
N THR A 106 4.45 -16.98 8.85
CA THR A 106 5.58 -16.07 8.58
C THR A 106 5.12 -14.81 7.85
N TYR A 107 3.87 -14.81 7.41
CA TYR A 107 3.26 -13.63 6.80
C TYR A 107 3.11 -12.54 7.86
N ARG A 108 3.82 -11.45 7.66
CA ARG A 108 3.62 -10.25 8.47
C ARG A 108 2.44 -9.51 7.86
N GLN A 109 1.27 -9.63 8.49
CA GLN A 109 0.23 -8.64 8.28
C GLN A 109 0.85 -7.29 8.69
N PHE A 110 0.83 -6.30 7.82
CA PHE A 110 1.05 -4.94 8.27
C PHE A 110 -0.02 -4.73 9.33
N SER A 111 0.40 -4.63 10.59
CA SER A 111 -0.51 -4.62 11.73
C SER A 111 -1.56 -3.54 11.51
N GLU A 112 -2.83 -3.82 11.82
CA GLU A 112 -3.96 -2.88 11.79
C GLU A 112 -3.69 -1.55 12.55
N HIS A 113 -2.52 -1.41 13.17
CA HIS A 113 -2.14 -0.23 13.97
C HIS A 113 -0.96 0.56 13.42
N THR A 114 -0.34 0.14 12.32
CA THR A 114 0.65 0.97 11.63
C THR A 114 0.33 0.93 10.15
N GLU A 115 -0.58 1.79 9.72
CA GLU A 115 -0.79 2.02 8.30
C GLU A 115 0.53 2.50 7.70
N ILE A 116 0.85 2.07 6.48
CA ILE A 116 2.06 2.55 5.79
C ILE A 116 2.13 4.09 5.81
N ALA A 117 0.97 4.73 5.85
CA ALA A 117 0.82 6.16 5.99
C ALA A 117 1.42 6.71 7.29
N ASP A 118 1.28 6.00 8.42
CA ASP A 118 1.81 6.44 9.73
C ASP A 118 3.34 6.53 9.77
N VAL A 119 4.02 5.68 8.99
CA VAL A 119 5.48 5.58 8.98
C VAL A 119 6.12 6.22 7.76
N THR A 120 5.31 6.69 6.79
CA THR A 120 5.82 7.33 5.57
C THR A 120 5.98 8.83 5.79
N SER A 121 7.18 9.34 5.60
CA SER A 121 7.40 10.78 5.57
C SER A 121 6.91 11.42 4.26
N PRO A 122 6.58 12.73 4.27
CA PRO A 122 6.21 13.46 3.05
C PRO A 122 7.28 13.42 1.96
N LEU A 123 8.57 13.36 2.33
CA LEU A 123 9.67 13.28 1.38
C LEU A 123 9.76 11.88 0.74
N GLU A 124 9.56 10.81 1.50
CA GLU A 124 9.48 9.46 0.93
C GLU A 124 8.31 9.34 -0.04
N LEU A 125 7.14 9.92 0.30
CA LEU A 125 6.01 9.91 -0.60
C LEU A 125 6.29 10.68 -1.90
N ILE A 126 6.93 11.85 -1.84
CA ILE A 126 7.27 12.62 -3.06
C ILE A 126 8.29 11.87 -3.90
N ASP A 127 9.25 11.14 -3.30
CA ASP A 127 10.19 10.28 -4.02
C ASP A 127 9.47 9.15 -4.78
N VAL A 128 8.47 8.51 -4.17
CA VAL A 128 7.61 7.53 -4.84
C VAL A 128 6.86 8.17 -6.02
N ARG A 129 6.31 9.37 -5.85
CA ARG A 129 5.61 10.10 -6.92
C ARG A 129 6.54 10.41 -8.10
N PHE A 130 7.79 10.83 -7.85
CA PHE A 130 8.82 10.99 -8.89
C PHE A 130 9.12 9.69 -9.64
N GLY A 131 9.06 8.54 -8.94
CA GLY A 131 9.27 7.23 -9.54
C GLY A 131 8.13 6.77 -10.44
N ILE A 132 6.88 7.14 -10.15
CA ILE A 132 5.71 6.59 -10.85
C ILE A 132 4.96 7.57 -11.74
N GLU A 133 4.81 8.86 -11.36
CA GLU A 133 3.98 9.81 -12.11
C GLU A 133 4.51 10.12 -13.53
N PRO A 134 5.81 10.27 -13.78
CA PRO A 134 6.30 10.41 -15.15
C PRO A 134 5.98 9.20 -16.03
N GLN A 135 5.99 7.99 -15.47
CA GLN A 135 5.57 6.79 -16.20
C GLN A 135 4.06 6.75 -16.43
N ILE A 136 3.27 7.20 -15.46
CA ILE A 136 1.82 7.38 -15.64
C ILE A 136 1.54 8.34 -16.80
N VAL A 137 2.24 9.47 -16.86
CA VAL A 137 2.11 10.46 -17.95
C VAL A 137 2.45 9.82 -19.30
N ARG A 138 3.55 9.06 -19.42
CA ARG A 138 3.91 8.35 -20.67
C ARG A 138 2.79 7.43 -21.14
N LEU A 139 2.26 6.63 -20.23
CA LEU A 139 1.19 5.69 -20.54
C LEU A 139 -0.13 6.40 -20.84
N ALA A 140 -0.45 7.50 -20.13
CA ALA A 140 -1.64 8.29 -20.37
C ALA A 140 -1.62 8.94 -21.75
N VAL A 141 -0.48 9.53 -22.14
CA VAL A 141 -0.32 10.10 -23.51
C VAL A 141 -0.51 9.02 -24.58
N ALA A 142 -0.02 7.80 -24.36
CA ALA A 142 -0.13 6.69 -25.31
C ALA A 142 -1.55 6.10 -25.36
N ASN A 143 -2.20 5.89 -24.22
CA ASN A 143 -3.34 4.98 -24.09
C ASN A 143 -4.69 5.65 -23.82
N ALA A 144 -4.73 6.91 -23.35
CA ALA A 144 -5.97 7.57 -22.96
C ALA A 144 -6.97 7.62 -24.13
N THR A 145 -8.21 7.26 -23.86
CA THR A 145 -9.32 7.45 -24.81
C THR A 145 -9.94 8.85 -24.68
N ALA A 146 -10.83 9.22 -25.59
CA ALA A 146 -11.58 10.46 -25.48
C ALA A 146 -12.41 10.52 -24.18
N MET A 147 -12.94 9.37 -23.72
CA MET A 147 -13.66 9.30 -22.44
C MET A 147 -12.75 9.50 -21.23
N ASP A 148 -11.52 8.99 -21.29
CA ASP A 148 -10.53 9.18 -20.23
C ASP A 148 -10.11 10.65 -20.13
N ILE A 149 -9.86 11.31 -21.27
CA ILE A 149 -9.58 12.75 -21.35
C ILE A 149 -10.75 13.58 -20.80
N GLU A 150 -11.99 13.20 -21.09
CA GLU A 150 -13.17 13.90 -20.55
C GLU A 150 -13.32 13.71 -19.03
N ARG A 151 -13.00 12.52 -18.50
CA ARG A 151 -12.95 12.30 -17.02
C ARG A 151 -11.88 13.18 -16.37
N MET A 152 -10.68 13.19 -16.94
CA MET A 152 -9.60 14.05 -16.47
C MET A 152 -9.97 15.53 -16.54
N ARG A 153 -10.70 15.98 -17.58
CA ARG A 153 -11.22 17.36 -17.68
C ARG A 153 -12.19 17.70 -16.55
N LYS A 154 -13.09 16.79 -16.19
CA LYS A 154 -14.02 16.98 -15.07
C LYS A 154 -13.27 17.09 -13.74
N ALA A 155 -12.27 16.25 -13.52
CA ALA A 155 -11.43 16.32 -12.33
C ALA A 155 -10.61 17.64 -12.28
N LEU A 156 -10.11 18.12 -13.43
CA LEU A 156 -9.45 19.42 -13.52
C LEU A 156 -10.37 20.57 -13.10
N ILE A 157 -11.61 20.61 -13.62
CA ILE A 157 -12.59 21.64 -13.23
C ILE A 157 -12.86 21.61 -11.73
N LYS A 158 -12.94 20.40 -11.15
CA LYS A 158 -13.19 20.22 -9.71
C LYS A 158 -12.05 20.79 -8.86
N VAL A 159 -10.79 20.47 -9.20
CA VAL A 159 -9.65 20.97 -8.44
C VAL A 159 -9.47 22.48 -8.57
N GLU A 160 -9.75 23.05 -9.73
CA GLU A 160 -9.73 24.51 -9.93
C GLU A 160 -10.83 25.24 -9.15
N SER A 161 -12.00 24.61 -9.02
CA SER A 161 -13.13 25.17 -8.25
C SER A 161 -12.90 25.13 -6.74
N ALA A 162 -12.00 24.30 -6.26
CA ALA A 162 -11.70 24.11 -4.83
C ALA A 162 -10.63 25.08 -4.29
N SER A 163 -10.26 26.14 -5.03
CA SER A 163 -9.11 27.01 -4.72
C SER A 163 -9.22 27.83 -3.42
N GLY A 164 -10.39 27.87 -2.78
CA GLY A 164 -10.63 28.61 -1.54
C GLY A 164 -10.61 27.76 -0.26
N ASP A 165 -10.49 26.45 -0.36
CA ASP A 165 -10.56 25.49 0.74
C ASP A 165 -9.44 24.45 0.60
N THR A 166 -8.50 24.43 1.54
CA THR A 166 -7.34 23.55 1.55
C THR A 166 -7.72 22.07 1.51
N GLU A 167 -8.73 21.69 2.28
CA GLU A 167 -9.17 20.29 2.33
C GLU A 167 -9.90 19.89 1.05
N ALA A 168 -10.81 20.73 0.55
CA ALA A 168 -11.49 20.50 -0.73
C ALA A 168 -10.49 20.45 -1.89
N PHE A 169 -9.48 21.35 -1.89
CA PHE A 169 -8.41 21.32 -2.88
C PHE A 169 -7.60 20.02 -2.79
N SER A 170 -7.18 19.59 -1.59
CA SER A 170 -6.40 18.37 -1.39
C SER A 170 -7.13 17.12 -1.90
N ARG A 171 -8.45 17.02 -1.64
CA ARG A 171 -9.28 15.93 -2.16
C ARG A 171 -9.41 15.97 -3.68
N ALA A 172 -9.70 17.14 -4.25
CA ALA A 172 -9.86 17.29 -5.69
C ALA A 172 -8.56 17.09 -6.45
N ASP A 173 -7.42 17.48 -5.88
CA ASP A 173 -6.07 17.24 -6.41
C ASP A 173 -5.76 15.74 -6.45
N ALA A 174 -6.09 15.00 -5.40
CA ALA A 174 -5.97 13.54 -5.39
C ALA A 174 -6.83 12.87 -6.47
N GLU A 175 -8.06 13.35 -6.68
CA GLU A 175 -8.94 12.87 -7.75
C GLU A 175 -8.39 13.18 -9.15
N PHE A 176 -7.78 14.36 -9.35
CA PHE A 176 -7.17 14.72 -10.63
C PHE A 176 -6.02 13.78 -11.00
N HIS A 177 -5.12 13.53 -10.07
CA HIS A 177 -4.01 12.59 -10.28
C HIS A 177 -4.47 11.13 -10.42
N LEU A 178 -5.55 10.73 -9.74
CA LEU A 178 -6.16 9.41 -9.96
C LEU A 178 -6.75 9.30 -11.37
N ALA A 179 -7.46 10.33 -11.84
CA ALA A 179 -7.97 10.36 -13.21
C ALA A 179 -6.84 10.30 -14.25
N LEU A 180 -5.69 10.92 -13.97
CA LEU A 180 -4.47 10.77 -14.78
C LEU A 180 -3.97 9.31 -14.79
N ALA A 181 -3.94 8.64 -13.63
CA ALA A 181 -3.56 7.23 -13.54
C ALA A 181 -4.53 6.32 -14.29
N GLU A 182 -5.84 6.61 -14.27
CA GLU A 182 -6.85 5.89 -15.05
C GLU A 182 -6.62 6.00 -16.56
N CYS A 183 -6.09 7.14 -17.04
CA CYS A 183 -5.71 7.34 -18.44
C CYS A 183 -4.65 6.33 -18.93
N THR A 184 -3.89 5.72 -18.03
CA THR A 184 -2.92 4.67 -18.39
C THR A 184 -3.58 3.39 -18.91
N ARG A 185 -4.86 3.15 -18.55
CA ARG A 185 -5.61 1.90 -18.78
C ARG A 185 -4.91 0.66 -18.21
N ASN A 186 -4.05 0.84 -17.22
CA ASN A 186 -3.33 -0.20 -16.50
C ASN A 186 -3.88 -0.30 -15.07
N ARG A 187 -4.62 -1.38 -14.78
CA ARG A 187 -5.30 -1.56 -13.48
C ARG A 187 -4.32 -1.60 -12.30
N LEU A 188 -3.12 -2.15 -12.49
CA LEU A 188 -2.11 -2.19 -11.43
C LEU A 188 -1.56 -0.78 -11.16
N MET A 189 -1.37 0.04 -12.20
CA MET A 189 -0.93 1.43 -12.03
C MET A 189 -1.97 2.27 -11.28
N VAL A 190 -3.26 2.07 -11.60
CA VAL A 190 -4.37 2.73 -10.88
C VAL A 190 -4.38 2.31 -9.40
N TRP A 191 -4.24 1.01 -9.12
CA TRP A 191 -4.18 0.51 -7.75
C TRP A 191 -2.99 1.06 -6.96
N LEU A 192 -1.80 1.09 -7.55
CA LEU A 192 -0.62 1.71 -6.94
C LEU A 192 -0.86 3.19 -6.63
N TYR A 193 -1.51 3.90 -7.55
CA TYR A 193 -1.78 5.32 -7.32
C TYR A 193 -2.86 5.57 -6.26
N GLN A 194 -3.83 4.67 -6.12
CA GLN A 194 -4.79 4.71 -5.00
C GLN A 194 -4.07 4.61 -3.66
N LEU A 195 -3.10 3.71 -3.51
CA LEU A 195 -2.28 3.59 -2.31
C LEU A 195 -1.48 4.87 -2.01
N VAL A 196 -0.93 5.52 -3.04
CA VAL A 196 -0.30 6.85 -2.91
C VAL A 196 -1.29 7.90 -2.38
N ASN A 197 -2.51 7.90 -2.92
CA ASN A 197 -3.55 8.85 -2.48
C ASN A 197 -4.02 8.59 -1.04
N GLU A 198 -4.18 7.34 -0.63
CA GLU A 198 -4.49 6.95 0.76
C GLU A 198 -3.42 7.49 1.71
N THR A 199 -2.14 7.26 1.39
CA THR A 199 -1.01 7.78 2.16
C THR A 199 -1.02 9.32 2.22
N ARG A 200 -1.33 10.01 1.09
CA ARG A 200 -1.43 11.47 1.02
C ARG A 200 -2.56 12.06 1.86
N SER A 201 -3.66 11.34 2.00
CA SER A 201 -4.86 11.83 2.69
C SER A 201 -4.79 11.64 4.21
N HIS A 202 -3.74 10.99 4.72
CA HIS A 202 -3.60 10.70 6.13
C HIS A 202 -3.56 11.97 6.99
N ASP A 203 -4.26 11.95 8.13
CA ASP A 203 -4.49 13.11 9.02
C ASP A 203 -3.21 13.68 9.60
N GLN A 204 -2.16 12.88 9.80
CA GLN A 204 -0.86 13.35 10.30
C GLN A 204 -0.27 14.51 9.50
N TRP A 205 -0.70 14.70 8.26
CA TRP A 205 -0.19 15.75 7.37
C TRP A 205 -1.12 16.96 7.24
N ALA A 206 -2.27 16.98 7.93
CA ALA A 206 -3.24 18.05 7.84
C ALA A 206 -2.62 19.44 8.13
N ALA A 207 -1.93 19.57 9.26
CA ALA A 207 -1.29 20.84 9.63
C ALA A 207 -0.14 21.27 8.69
N MET A 208 0.50 20.34 8.00
CA MET A 208 1.51 20.65 6.97
C MET A 208 0.83 21.12 5.68
N LYS A 209 -0.25 20.45 5.27
CA LYS A 209 -1.05 20.87 4.10
C LYS A 209 -1.57 22.29 4.26
N GLU A 210 -2.11 22.65 5.44
CA GLU A 210 -2.55 24.00 5.73
C GLU A 210 -1.44 25.05 5.56
N SER A 211 -0.21 24.74 5.96
CA SER A 211 0.93 25.64 5.80
C SER A 211 1.43 25.77 4.36
N ILE A 212 1.20 24.74 3.54
CA ILE A 212 1.67 24.67 2.14
C ILE A 212 0.61 25.20 1.19
N LEU A 213 -0.65 24.81 1.35
CA LEU A 213 -1.73 25.09 0.40
C LEU A 213 -2.37 26.45 0.62
N VAL A 214 -1.53 27.50 0.55
CA VAL A 214 -2.01 28.90 0.50
C VAL A 214 -2.50 29.25 -0.92
N PRO A 215 -3.39 30.27 -1.07
CA PRO A 215 -4.03 30.58 -2.34
C PRO A 215 -3.07 30.75 -3.52
N GLU A 216 -1.91 31.37 -3.30
CA GLU A 216 -0.91 31.62 -4.33
C GLU A 216 -0.27 30.33 -4.83
N ARG A 217 0.00 29.36 -3.93
CA ARG A 217 0.52 28.05 -4.30
C ARG A 217 -0.52 27.17 -4.96
N ILE A 218 -1.76 27.20 -4.49
CA ILE A 218 -2.89 26.52 -5.12
C ILE A 218 -3.05 27.01 -6.57
N ALA A 219 -2.95 28.30 -6.83
CA ALA A 219 -3.00 28.83 -8.19
C ALA A 219 -1.88 28.31 -9.09
N GLN A 220 -0.66 28.15 -8.54
CA GLN A 220 0.48 27.57 -9.26
C GLN A 220 0.27 26.06 -9.56
N TYR A 221 -0.22 25.29 -8.60
CA TYR A 221 -0.57 23.88 -8.81
C TYR A 221 -1.66 23.73 -9.89
N ASN A 222 -2.69 24.56 -9.84
CA ASN A 222 -3.75 24.55 -10.86
C ASN A 222 -3.24 24.92 -12.24
N ALA A 223 -2.26 25.82 -12.36
CA ALA A 223 -1.62 26.13 -13.65
C ALA A 223 -0.89 24.91 -14.21
N HIS A 224 -0.15 24.17 -13.37
CA HIS A 224 0.51 22.91 -13.76
C HIS A 224 -0.52 21.84 -14.18
N HIS A 225 -1.60 21.64 -13.40
CA HIS A 225 -2.65 20.67 -13.73
C HIS A 225 -3.29 20.97 -15.09
N ARG A 226 -3.64 22.24 -15.32
CA ARG A 226 -4.22 22.67 -16.60
C ARG A 226 -3.26 22.47 -17.77
N HIS A 227 -1.98 22.79 -17.58
CA HIS A 227 -0.96 22.58 -18.62
C HIS A 227 -0.78 21.10 -18.91
N LEU A 228 -0.63 20.27 -17.87
CA LEU A 228 -0.50 18.82 -17.98
C LEU A 228 -1.68 18.19 -18.73
N TYR A 229 -2.91 18.54 -18.34
CA TYR A 229 -4.12 18.12 -19.06
C TYR A 229 -4.07 18.46 -20.54
N ASN A 230 -3.71 19.71 -20.87
CA ASN A 230 -3.64 20.18 -22.26
C ASN A 230 -2.60 19.39 -23.07
N MET A 231 -1.45 19.10 -22.48
CA MET A 231 -0.37 18.36 -23.16
C MET A 231 -0.77 16.90 -23.38
N ILE A 232 -1.40 16.26 -22.41
CA ILE A 232 -1.91 14.88 -22.55
C ILE A 232 -3.02 14.82 -23.60
N ALA A 233 -3.97 15.76 -23.59
CA ALA A 233 -5.05 15.84 -24.57
C ALA A 233 -4.51 16.04 -26.02
N LYS A 234 -3.42 16.79 -26.17
CA LYS A 234 -2.71 17.02 -27.45
C LYS A 234 -1.70 15.92 -27.80
N ARG A 235 -1.52 14.89 -26.96
CA ARG A 235 -0.53 13.83 -27.13
C ARG A 235 0.93 14.35 -27.22
N ASN A 236 1.21 15.48 -26.59
CA ASN A 236 2.56 16.04 -26.53
C ASN A 236 3.30 15.47 -25.32
N LEU A 237 4.06 14.39 -25.54
CA LEU A 237 4.73 13.64 -24.50
C LEU A 237 5.82 14.48 -23.78
N ASP A 238 6.67 15.16 -24.55
CA ASP A 238 7.82 15.88 -23.98
C ASP A 238 7.32 17.00 -23.05
N ALA A 239 6.42 17.85 -23.52
CA ALA A 239 5.86 18.92 -22.69
C ALA A 239 5.02 18.41 -21.51
N ALA A 240 4.36 17.25 -21.63
CA ALA A 240 3.67 16.62 -20.52
C ALA A 240 4.63 16.12 -19.45
N LEU A 241 5.77 15.54 -19.85
CA LEU A 241 6.83 15.10 -18.94
C LEU A 241 7.50 16.28 -18.24
N ASP A 242 7.88 17.31 -18.96
CA ASP A 242 8.45 18.52 -18.37
C ASP A 242 7.48 19.10 -17.31
N THR A 243 6.19 19.17 -17.64
CA THR A 243 5.18 19.68 -16.70
C THR A 243 5.05 18.85 -15.43
N ILE A 244 5.06 17.53 -15.53
CA ILE A 244 4.92 16.68 -14.34
C ILE A 244 6.17 16.77 -13.45
N TYR A 245 7.36 16.88 -14.03
CA TYR A 245 8.58 17.10 -13.27
C TYR A 245 8.56 18.46 -12.56
N ASP A 246 8.20 19.54 -13.25
CA ASP A 246 8.05 20.88 -12.63
C ASP A 246 7.03 20.88 -11.49
N HIS A 247 5.91 20.15 -11.67
CA HIS A 247 4.87 19.99 -10.64
C HIS A 247 5.40 19.27 -9.39
N LEU A 248 6.17 18.19 -9.58
CA LEU A 248 6.74 17.40 -8.48
C LEU A 248 7.89 18.15 -7.79
N ASP A 249 8.73 18.85 -8.53
CA ASP A 249 9.81 19.69 -7.99
C ASP A 249 9.24 20.84 -7.15
N LYS A 250 8.16 21.46 -7.63
CA LYS A 250 7.40 22.45 -6.85
C LYS A 250 6.89 21.86 -5.55
N ALA A 251 6.24 20.69 -5.59
CA ALA A 251 5.72 20.02 -4.41
C ALA A 251 6.83 19.67 -3.41
N ARG A 252 7.97 19.16 -3.89
CA ARG A 252 9.14 18.89 -3.06
C ARG A 252 9.69 20.15 -2.39
N SER A 253 9.83 21.21 -3.15
CA SER A 253 10.32 22.50 -2.65
C SER A 253 9.42 23.05 -1.56
N ASP A 254 8.12 23.01 -1.73
CA ASP A 254 7.13 23.48 -0.75
C ASP A 254 7.16 22.63 0.53
N LEU A 255 7.33 21.29 0.42
CA LEU A 255 7.50 20.39 1.56
C LEU A 255 8.76 20.71 2.38
N VAL A 256 9.90 20.91 1.70
CA VAL A 256 11.18 21.24 2.36
C VAL A 256 11.09 22.62 3.04
N GLY A 257 10.45 23.60 2.38
CA GLY A 257 10.21 24.92 2.93
C GLY A 257 9.37 24.90 4.21
N ALA A 258 8.28 24.14 4.21
CA ALA A 258 7.41 23.98 5.38
C ALA A 258 8.11 23.28 6.56
N ALA A 259 8.98 22.31 6.30
CA ALA A 259 9.75 21.62 7.33
C ALA A 259 10.72 22.55 8.05
N ARG A 260 11.39 23.46 7.32
CA ARG A 260 12.33 24.45 7.89
C ARG A 260 11.65 25.49 8.78
N THR A 261 10.44 25.91 8.42
CA THR A 261 9.68 26.92 9.17
C THR A 261 9.20 26.39 10.54
N ARG A 262 9.09 25.07 10.71
CA ARG A 262 8.71 24.43 12.00
C ARG A 262 9.89 24.18 12.93
N SER A 263 11.11 24.23 12.42
CA SER A 263 12.34 24.00 13.21
C SER A 263 12.94 25.28 13.80
N ASN A 264 12.37 26.43 13.49
CA ASN A 264 12.71 27.74 14.06
C ASN A 264 11.57 28.22 14.98
#